data_52a59142568b7c2150c35623e0011b97
#
_entry.id   52a59142568b7c2150c35623e0011b97
#
_cell.length_a   1.000
_cell.length_b   1.000
_cell.length_c   1.000
_cell.angle_alpha   90.00
_cell.angle_beta   90.00
_cell.angle_gamma   90.00
#
_symmetry.space_group_name_H-M   'P 1'
#
loop_
_entity.id
_entity.type
_entity.pdbx_description
1 polymer ?
#
loop_
_entity_poly.entity_id
_entity_poly.type
_entity_poly.pdbx_seq_one_letter_code
_entity_poly.pdbx_strand_id
1 'polypeptide(L)'
;MKNRSSIFKDNKIIFRYIGILTIIIGIIILLPLIVIIFYPNESKYAFDFIIPSFIAISIGFMLSYFIKLDRNQKLSMGQDTIIVVIVWILASFFSAIPFIISKQLNFTQAYFEAVSGWTTTGLSVVDVEVTPKIYLMHRSIMQFFGGVGIVLVMVSALSETFGMNLYSSEGHSDKLLPNLLRSSRMIMSIYVGYIIAGTVLYYIFGMSLFDGINHSIAALSTGGFGIKRDSVGAYKSFPIELITIILMILGTTNFAAHLLLVRGKFKKFFKIGEVRFMFILLGVSIPLATFFSLKNIYGGFSKAFRISAFQMVSALSTTGFSTVSFNNWDSFSIFTMIILMIIGGGAGSTAGGIKIYRVYLMFKTFLWNLKKKFMPEHMVNENFIFKPEGKIYIKENNILEASNYAFIYIVLLFIGTGIIVANGYSLQDALFEFASSIGTVGLSVGITSPTASPIVLWTEIFGMLFGRLEVYVIFIAVIKIFKDVKRLSRI
;
A
#
# COMPACT_ATOMS: atom_id res chain seq x y z
N MET A 1 -2.16 -24.96 -37.05
CA MET A 1 -2.90 -23.68 -37.14
C MET A 1 -4.00 -23.47 -36.08
N LYS A 2 -4.79 -24.51 -35.72
CA LYS A 2 -5.86 -24.40 -34.69
C LYS A 2 -5.37 -23.92 -33.30
N ASN A 3 -4.15 -24.30 -32.89
CA ASN A 3 -3.64 -23.94 -31.54
C ASN A 3 -3.15 -22.49 -31.42
N ARG A 4 -2.57 -21.86 -32.46
CA ARG A 4 -2.15 -20.45 -32.45
C ARG A 4 -3.34 -19.50 -32.30
N SER A 5 -4.40 -19.77 -33.08
CA SER A 5 -5.60 -18.91 -33.03
C SER A 5 -6.32 -18.99 -31.69
N SER A 6 -6.23 -20.13 -30.96
CA SER A 6 -6.84 -20.27 -29.64
C SER A 6 -6.08 -19.48 -28.57
N ILE A 7 -4.75 -19.50 -28.55
CA ILE A 7 -3.91 -18.75 -27.58
C ILE A 7 -4.07 -17.23 -27.79
N PHE A 8 -4.08 -16.78 -29.05
CA PHE A 8 -4.35 -15.37 -29.35
C PHE A 8 -5.78 -14.96 -28.99
N LYS A 9 -6.76 -15.85 -29.16
CA LYS A 9 -8.15 -15.59 -28.81
C LYS A 9 -8.34 -15.51 -27.29
N ASP A 10 -7.66 -16.38 -26.53
CA ASP A 10 -7.69 -16.39 -25.06
C ASP A 10 -7.02 -15.15 -24.46
N ASN A 11 -5.96 -14.62 -25.08
CA ASN A 11 -5.22 -13.47 -24.55
C ASN A 11 -5.82 -12.11 -24.95
N LYS A 12 -6.77 -12.06 -25.91
CA LYS A 12 -7.47 -10.81 -26.28
C LYS A 12 -8.16 -10.14 -25.09
N ILE A 13 -8.67 -10.94 -24.16
CA ILE A 13 -9.34 -10.45 -22.95
C ILE A 13 -8.38 -9.62 -22.09
N ILE A 14 -7.11 -10.01 -21.97
CA ILE A 14 -6.08 -9.31 -21.20
C ILE A 14 -5.91 -7.88 -21.73
N PHE A 15 -5.71 -7.73 -23.05
CA PHE A 15 -5.49 -6.41 -23.67
C PHE A 15 -6.70 -5.48 -23.50
N ARG A 16 -7.92 -6.01 -23.58
CA ARG A 16 -9.11 -5.20 -23.38
C ARG A 16 -9.21 -4.66 -21.96
N TYR A 17 -8.94 -5.50 -20.94
CA TYR A 17 -8.95 -5.05 -19.55
C TYR A 17 -7.84 -4.06 -19.25
N ILE A 18 -6.64 -4.31 -19.77
CA ILE A 18 -5.54 -3.35 -19.71
C ILE A 18 -5.97 -2.01 -20.35
N GLY A 19 -6.62 -2.06 -21.51
CA GLY A 19 -7.12 -0.85 -22.18
C GLY A 19 -8.11 -0.05 -21.32
N ILE A 20 -9.11 -0.72 -20.74
CA ILE A 20 -10.09 -0.05 -19.88
C ILE A 20 -9.42 0.58 -18.65
N LEU A 21 -8.54 -0.17 -17.98
CA LEU A 21 -7.83 0.32 -16.80
C LEU A 21 -6.86 1.46 -17.13
N THR A 22 -6.23 1.45 -18.33
CA THR A 22 -5.38 2.54 -18.81
C THR A 22 -6.19 3.81 -19.08
N ILE A 23 -7.43 3.72 -19.57
CA ILE A 23 -8.34 4.88 -19.69
C ILE A 23 -8.60 5.47 -18.29
N ILE A 24 -8.90 4.64 -17.31
CA ILE A 24 -9.13 5.10 -15.93
C ILE A 24 -7.89 5.80 -15.38
N ILE A 25 -6.68 5.25 -15.60
CA ILE A 25 -5.42 5.89 -15.21
C ILE A 25 -5.29 7.28 -15.87
N GLY A 26 -5.57 7.38 -17.17
CA GLY A 26 -5.54 8.67 -17.86
C GLY A 26 -6.50 9.70 -17.25
N ILE A 27 -7.70 9.29 -16.85
CA ILE A 27 -8.65 10.18 -16.16
C ILE A 27 -8.12 10.58 -14.78
N ILE A 28 -7.52 9.67 -14.03
CA ILE A 28 -6.93 9.97 -12.72
C ILE A 28 -5.82 11.02 -12.82
N ILE A 29 -4.98 10.96 -13.87
CA ILE A 29 -3.91 11.93 -14.10
C ILE A 29 -4.44 13.34 -14.36
N LEU A 30 -5.68 13.52 -14.78
CA LEU A 30 -6.31 14.86 -14.94
C LEU A 30 -6.79 15.47 -13.62
N LEU A 31 -7.03 14.66 -12.58
CA LEU A 31 -7.62 15.16 -11.34
C LEU A 31 -6.82 16.28 -10.64
N PRO A 32 -5.45 16.29 -10.68
CA PRO A 32 -4.66 17.37 -10.12
C PRO A 32 -4.98 18.74 -10.71
N LEU A 33 -5.51 18.82 -11.94
CA LEU A 33 -5.90 20.10 -12.58
C LEU A 33 -6.93 20.88 -11.77
N ILE A 34 -7.66 20.24 -10.84
CA ILE A 34 -8.59 20.92 -9.93
C ILE A 34 -7.85 21.97 -9.06
N VAL A 35 -6.55 21.79 -8.81
CA VAL A 35 -5.72 22.73 -8.06
C VAL A 35 -5.65 24.09 -8.73
N ILE A 36 -5.73 24.15 -10.06
CA ILE A 36 -5.67 25.39 -10.85
C ILE A 36 -6.83 26.31 -10.51
N ILE A 37 -8.01 25.76 -10.13
CA ILE A 37 -9.17 26.56 -9.73
C ILE A 37 -8.85 27.41 -8.49
N PHE A 38 -8.08 26.87 -7.56
CA PHE A 38 -7.72 27.54 -6.30
C PHE A 38 -6.35 28.25 -6.39
N TYR A 39 -5.50 27.85 -7.32
CA TYR A 39 -4.15 28.39 -7.55
C TYR A 39 -3.93 28.64 -9.04
N PRO A 40 -4.52 29.72 -9.63
CA PRO A 40 -4.47 29.99 -11.08
C PRO A 40 -3.04 30.11 -11.65
N ASN A 41 -2.07 30.53 -10.84
CA ASN A 41 -0.67 30.65 -11.25
C ASN A 41 -0.04 29.29 -11.63
N GLU A 42 -0.65 28.17 -11.27
CA GLU A 42 -0.18 26.84 -11.62
C GLU A 42 -0.72 26.32 -12.98
N SER A 43 -1.55 27.14 -13.68
CA SER A 43 -2.06 26.80 -15.03
C SER A 43 -0.95 26.52 -16.06
N LYS A 44 0.24 27.10 -15.86
CA LYS A 44 1.42 26.84 -16.72
C LYS A 44 1.86 25.38 -16.74
N TYR A 45 1.49 24.58 -15.70
CA TYR A 45 1.79 23.16 -15.62
C TYR A 45 0.66 22.25 -16.13
N ALA A 46 -0.44 22.83 -16.64
CA ALA A 46 -1.60 22.05 -17.08
C ALA A 46 -1.26 21.02 -18.17
N PHE A 47 -0.43 21.41 -19.13
CA PHE A 47 -0.02 20.53 -20.23
C PHE A 47 0.80 19.33 -19.77
N ASP A 48 1.53 19.42 -18.64
CA ASP A 48 2.29 18.32 -18.08
C ASP A 48 1.40 17.13 -17.68
N PHE A 49 0.13 17.42 -17.37
CA PHE A 49 -0.89 16.41 -17.01
C PHE A 49 -1.79 16.04 -18.20
N ILE A 50 -2.15 17.01 -19.05
CA ILE A 50 -3.03 16.78 -20.20
C ILE A 50 -2.38 15.84 -21.23
N ILE A 51 -1.09 16.04 -21.54
CA ILE A 51 -0.38 15.23 -22.54
C ILE A 51 -0.34 13.75 -22.15
N PRO A 52 0.20 13.33 -20.97
CA PRO A 52 0.24 11.92 -20.61
C PRO A 52 -1.17 11.31 -20.43
N SER A 53 -2.13 12.09 -19.95
CA SER A 53 -3.52 11.65 -19.87
C SER A 53 -4.08 11.33 -21.25
N PHE A 54 -3.93 12.24 -22.22
CA PHE A 54 -4.41 12.04 -23.60
C PHE A 54 -3.76 10.81 -24.24
N ILE A 55 -2.46 10.60 -24.04
CA ILE A 55 -1.75 9.43 -24.55
C ILE A 55 -2.29 8.15 -23.89
N ALA A 56 -2.47 8.14 -22.57
CA ALA A 56 -3.00 6.98 -21.84
C ALA A 56 -4.43 6.64 -22.28
N ILE A 57 -5.30 7.65 -22.41
CA ILE A 57 -6.68 7.46 -22.87
C ILE A 57 -6.71 6.95 -24.30
N SER A 58 -5.88 7.50 -25.19
CA SER A 58 -5.83 7.09 -26.61
C SER A 58 -5.36 5.63 -26.76
N ILE A 59 -4.28 5.25 -26.07
CA ILE A 59 -3.80 3.87 -26.04
C ILE A 59 -4.84 2.93 -25.44
N GLY A 60 -5.43 3.33 -24.31
CA GLY A 60 -6.47 2.55 -23.65
C GLY A 60 -7.70 2.36 -24.52
N PHE A 61 -8.15 3.40 -25.21
CA PHE A 61 -9.26 3.34 -26.16
C PHE A 61 -8.93 2.41 -27.32
N MET A 62 -7.75 2.52 -27.92
CA MET A 62 -7.29 1.64 -28.99
C MET A 62 -7.33 0.16 -28.56
N LEU A 63 -6.78 -0.17 -27.39
CA LEU A 63 -6.76 -1.52 -26.87
C LEU A 63 -8.17 -2.05 -26.52
N SER A 64 -9.05 -1.20 -26.01
CA SER A 64 -10.39 -1.65 -25.58
C SER A 64 -11.40 -1.73 -26.72
N TYR A 65 -11.34 -0.81 -27.70
CA TYR A 65 -12.31 -0.70 -28.80
C TYR A 65 -12.08 -1.73 -29.89
N PHE A 66 -10.85 -1.93 -30.33
CA PHE A 66 -10.53 -2.85 -31.43
C PHE A 66 -10.62 -4.32 -31.03
N ILE A 67 -10.73 -4.66 -29.75
CA ILE A 67 -10.81 -6.02 -29.26
C ILE A 67 -12.25 -6.36 -28.88
N LYS A 68 -13.01 -6.97 -29.81
CA LYS A 68 -14.34 -7.52 -29.52
C LYS A 68 -14.19 -8.82 -28.71
N LEU A 69 -14.88 -8.91 -27.58
CA LEU A 69 -15.00 -10.10 -26.75
C LEU A 69 -16.39 -10.71 -26.87
N ASP A 70 -16.45 -12.03 -26.80
CA ASP A 70 -17.72 -12.73 -26.57
C ASP A 70 -18.22 -12.42 -25.15
N ARG A 71 -19.51 -12.10 -25.00
CA ARG A 71 -20.12 -11.67 -23.71
C ARG A 71 -19.95 -12.64 -22.54
N ASN A 72 -19.63 -13.91 -22.81
CA ASN A 72 -19.52 -14.98 -21.82
C ASN A 72 -18.06 -15.39 -21.50
N GLN A 73 -17.06 -14.70 -22.05
CA GLN A 73 -15.66 -15.08 -21.84
C GLN A 73 -15.21 -14.67 -20.42
N LYS A 74 -14.86 -15.66 -19.59
CA LYS A 74 -14.34 -15.45 -18.22
C LYS A 74 -12.82 -15.41 -18.25
N LEU A 75 -12.23 -14.64 -17.33
CA LEU A 75 -10.78 -14.65 -17.07
C LEU A 75 -10.38 -16.03 -16.55
N SER A 76 -9.32 -16.60 -17.13
CA SER A 76 -8.69 -17.81 -16.62
C SER A 76 -7.71 -17.48 -15.50
N MET A 77 -7.42 -18.47 -14.65
CA MET A 77 -6.44 -18.35 -13.58
C MET A 77 -5.07 -17.92 -14.13
N GLY A 78 -4.53 -16.84 -13.61
CA GLY A 78 -3.26 -16.23 -14.01
C GLY A 78 -3.37 -15.14 -15.09
N GLN A 79 -4.50 -14.98 -15.79
CA GLN A 79 -4.73 -13.81 -16.65
C GLN A 79 -5.03 -12.55 -15.83
N ASP A 80 -5.75 -12.71 -14.74
CA ASP A 80 -6.03 -11.70 -13.72
C ASP A 80 -4.74 -11.13 -13.12
N THR A 81 -3.79 -12.00 -12.73
CA THR A 81 -2.50 -11.56 -12.18
C THR A 81 -1.66 -10.79 -13.20
N ILE A 82 -1.65 -11.23 -14.49
CA ILE A 82 -0.97 -10.50 -15.57
C ILE A 82 -1.56 -9.10 -15.74
N ILE A 83 -2.90 -8.99 -15.76
CA ILE A 83 -3.59 -7.70 -15.91
C ILE A 83 -3.19 -6.76 -14.77
N VAL A 84 -3.27 -7.25 -13.52
CA VAL A 84 -2.94 -6.44 -12.34
C VAL A 84 -1.50 -5.94 -12.43
N VAL A 85 -0.51 -6.82 -12.63
CA VAL A 85 0.90 -6.43 -12.69
C VAL A 85 1.17 -5.41 -13.79
N ILE A 86 0.65 -5.64 -15.01
CA ILE A 86 0.87 -4.71 -16.14
C ILE A 86 0.22 -3.35 -15.85
N VAL A 87 -0.98 -3.34 -15.31
CA VAL A 87 -1.70 -2.09 -15.01
C VAL A 87 -0.98 -1.26 -13.96
N TRP A 88 -0.42 -1.87 -12.93
CA TRP A 88 0.39 -1.16 -11.93
C TRP A 88 1.67 -0.56 -12.51
N ILE A 89 2.35 -1.30 -13.41
CA ILE A 89 3.50 -0.78 -14.15
C ILE A 89 3.09 0.41 -15.04
N LEU A 90 1.98 0.30 -15.77
CA LEU A 90 1.48 1.38 -16.64
C LEU A 90 0.99 2.58 -15.84
N ALA A 91 0.32 2.37 -14.70
CA ALA A 91 -0.12 3.44 -13.82
C ALA A 91 1.07 4.28 -13.34
N SER A 92 2.11 3.60 -12.85
CA SER A 92 3.35 4.26 -12.43
C SER A 92 4.05 4.95 -13.59
N PHE A 93 4.10 4.32 -14.77
CA PHE A 93 4.74 4.89 -15.96
C PHE A 93 4.06 6.18 -16.42
N PHE A 94 2.76 6.16 -16.64
CA PHE A 94 2.03 7.36 -17.08
C PHE A 94 2.03 8.47 -16.02
N SER A 95 1.97 8.12 -14.75
CA SER A 95 2.02 9.10 -13.65
C SER A 95 3.40 9.69 -13.40
N ALA A 96 4.47 9.06 -13.89
CA ALA A 96 5.83 9.62 -13.87
C ALA A 96 6.03 10.73 -14.93
N ILE A 97 5.30 10.67 -16.05
CA ILE A 97 5.51 11.57 -17.19
C ILE A 97 5.38 13.06 -16.82
N PRO A 98 4.41 13.52 -15.98
CA PRO A 98 4.34 14.92 -15.56
C PRO A 98 5.64 15.44 -14.95
N PHE A 99 6.30 14.66 -14.08
CA PHE A 99 7.57 15.03 -13.45
C PHE A 99 8.73 15.10 -14.47
N ILE A 100 8.68 14.28 -15.53
CA ILE A 100 9.69 14.28 -16.60
C ILE A 100 9.52 15.51 -17.51
N ILE A 101 8.28 15.80 -17.94
CA ILE A 101 7.97 16.95 -18.82
C ILE A 101 8.38 18.25 -18.15
N SER A 102 8.07 18.42 -16.86
CA SER A 102 8.44 19.59 -16.08
C SER A 102 9.96 19.69 -15.79
N LYS A 103 10.75 18.67 -16.14
CA LYS A 103 12.19 18.56 -15.84
C LYS A 103 12.53 18.64 -14.34
N GLN A 104 11.57 18.35 -13.45
CA GLN A 104 11.82 18.29 -12.02
C GLN A 104 12.65 17.05 -11.65
N LEU A 105 12.38 15.93 -12.31
CA LEU A 105 13.01 14.64 -12.04
C LEU A 105 13.49 13.98 -13.33
N ASN A 106 14.57 13.22 -13.26
CA ASN A 106 14.95 12.30 -14.32
C ASN A 106 14.03 11.08 -14.37
N PHE A 107 14.15 10.24 -15.40
CA PHE A 107 13.27 9.08 -15.60
C PHE A 107 13.22 8.14 -14.39
N THR A 108 14.38 7.77 -13.83
CA THR A 108 14.46 6.85 -12.68
C THR A 108 13.79 7.46 -11.45
N GLN A 109 14.05 8.73 -11.16
CA GLN A 109 13.47 9.46 -10.05
C GLN A 109 11.95 9.63 -10.20
N ALA A 110 11.48 10.02 -11.38
CA ALA A 110 10.06 10.20 -11.68
C ALA A 110 9.29 8.88 -11.58
N TYR A 111 9.86 7.80 -12.10
CA TYR A 111 9.26 6.48 -12.00
C TYR A 111 9.25 5.97 -10.55
N PHE A 112 10.32 6.21 -9.80
CA PHE A 112 10.39 5.93 -8.36
C PHE A 112 9.29 6.64 -7.59
N GLU A 113 9.14 7.96 -7.80
CA GLU A 113 8.12 8.77 -7.13
C GLU A 113 6.70 8.28 -7.46
N ALA A 114 6.45 7.95 -8.73
CA ALA A 114 5.16 7.41 -9.15
C ALA A 114 4.88 6.02 -8.56
N VAL A 115 5.88 5.11 -8.54
CA VAL A 115 5.73 3.80 -7.89
C VAL A 115 5.46 3.98 -6.41
N SER A 116 6.23 4.83 -5.72
CA SER A 116 6.02 5.14 -4.30
C SER A 116 4.61 5.70 -4.02
N GLY A 117 4.11 6.55 -4.91
CA GLY A 117 2.73 7.06 -4.82
C GLY A 117 1.68 5.96 -4.99
N TRP A 118 1.74 5.20 -6.07
CA TRP A 118 0.76 4.14 -6.34
C TRP A 118 0.83 2.99 -5.34
N THR A 119 2.02 2.58 -4.92
CA THR A 119 2.17 1.53 -3.90
C THR A 119 1.86 1.99 -2.48
N THR A 120 1.53 3.28 -2.31
CA THR A 120 1.28 3.91 -1.00
C THR A 120 2.47 3.73 -0.04
N THR A 121 3.68 3.81 -0.57
CA THR A 121 4.90 3.67 0.24
C THR A 121 5.28 4.98 0.93
N GLY A 122 5.41 6.08 0.15
CA GLY A 122 5.75 7.38 0.72
C GLY A 122 7.24 7.73 0.75
N LEU A 123 8.15 6.85 0.34
CA LEU A 123 9.54 7.20 0.04
C LEU A 123 9.57 8.21 -1.10
N SER A 124 10.37 9.26 -1.00
CA SER A 124 10.33 10.38 -1.96
C SER A 124 11.72 10.90 -2.30
N VAL A 125 11.88 11.25 -3.57
CA VAL A 125 13.05 11.95 -4.12
C VAL A 125 12.71 13.38 -4.53
N VAL A 126 11.50 13.85 -4.21
CA VAL A 126 11.00 15.20 -4.53
C VAL A 126 11.32 16.15 -3.37
N ASP A 127 11.84 17.34 -3.69
CA ASP A 127 11.90 18.43 -2.72
C ASP A 127 10.55 19.14 -2.64
N VAL A 128 9.79 18.83 -1.60
CA VAL A 128 8.41 19.29 -1.41
C VAL A 128 8.27 20.79 -1.20
N GLU A 129 9.35 21.51 -0.80
CA GLU A 129 9.30 22.94 -0.53
C GLU A 129 9.31 23.78 -1.80
N VAL A 130 9.94 23.28 -2.86
CA VAL A 130 10.03 23.97 -4.16
C VAL A 130 9.05 23.42 -5.20
N THR A 131 8.43 22.26 -4.91
CA THR A 131 7.53 21.58 -5.85
C THR A 131 6.17 22.30 -5.89
N PRO A 132 5.62 22.62 -7.08
CA PRO A 132 4.30 23.23 -7.24
C PRO A 132 3.18 22.37 -6.64
N LYS A 133 2.13 23.01 -6.13
CA LYS A 133 1.00 22.35 -5.44
C LYS A 133 0.27 21.32 -6.30
N ILE A 134 0.20 21.54 -7.61
CA ILE A 134 -0.42 20.60 -8.55
C ILE A 134 0.29 19.23 -8.53
N TYR A 135 1.62 19.19 -8.43
CA TYR A 135 2.39 17.94 -8.30
C TYR A 135 2.24 17.32 -6.91
N LEU A 136 2.17 18.13 -5.85
CA LEU A 136 1.90 17.64 -4.50
C LEU A 136 0.53 16.97 -4.42
N MET A 137 -0.49 17.57 -5.06
CA MET A 137 -1.81 16.97 -5.18
C MET A 137 -1.77 15.69 -6.02
N HIS A 138 -0.99 15.65 -7.11
CA HIS A 138 -0.81 14.45 -7.92
C HIS A 138 -0.28 13.28 -7.10
N ARG A 139 0.72 13.51 -6.24
CA ARG A 139 1.26 12.53 -5.30
C ARG A 139 0.17 11.97 -4.38
N SER A 140 -0.64 12.83 -3.79
CA SER A 140 -1.75 12.41 -2.91
C SER A 140 -2.84 11.66 -3.67
N ILE A 141 -3.16 12.05 -4.91
CA ILE A 141 -4.13 11.34 -5.76
C ILE A 141 -3.62 9.93 -6.11
N MET A 142 -2.34 9.78 -6.44
CA MET A 142 -1.75 8.45 -6.63
C MET A 142 -1.92 7.58 -5.37
N GLN A 143 -1.67 8.12 -4.17
CA GLN A 143 -1.86 7.40 -2.91
C GLN A 143 -3.33 7.08 -2.62
N PHE A 144 -4.25 7.97 -2.96
CA PHE A 144 -5.68 7.69 -2.81
C PHE A 144 -6.10 6.46 -3.62
N PHE A 145 -5.83 6.48 -4.93
CA PHE A 145 -6.23 5.38 -5.82
C PHE A 145 -5.40 4.12 -5.62
N GLY A 146 -4.13 4.27 -5.29
CA GLY A 146 -3.25 3.18 -4.92
C GLY A 146 -3.69 2.47 -3.64
N GLY A 147 -4.11 3.23 -2.61
CA GLY A 147 -4.59 2.71 -1.33
C GLY A 147 -5.88 1.91 -1.46
N VAL A 148 -6.85 2.46 -2.15
CA VAL A 148 -8.14 1.79 -2.41
C VAL A 148 -7.98 0.60 -3.37
N GLY A 149 -7.01 0.67 -4.29
CA GLY A 149 -6.81 -0.30 -5.37
C GLY A 149 -7.50 0.09 -6.67
N ILE A 150 -6.75 0.02 -7.77
CA ILE A 150 -7.25 0.41 -9.11
C ILE A 150 -8.42 -0.49 -9.53
N VAL A 151 -8.37 -1.77 -9.19
CA VAL A 151 -9.44 -2.73 -9.53
C VAL A 151 -10.72 -2.44 -8.77
N LEU A 152 -10.62 -2.04 -7.49
CA LEU A 152 -11.81 -1.68 -6.71
C LEU A 152 -12.48 -0.43 -7.27
N VAL A 153 -11.71 0.54 -7.75
CA VAL A 153 -12.23 1.72 -8.46
C VAL A 153 -12.97 1.29 -9.73
N MET A 154 -12.38 0.42 -10.55
CA MET A 154 -13.02 -0.11 -11.74
C MET A 154 -14.34 -0.82 -11.42
N VAL A 155 -14.35 -1.69 -10.42
CA VAL A 155 -15.57 -2.42 -10.02
C VAL A 155 -16.65 -1.46 -9.52
N SER A 156 -16.28 -0.44 -8.76
CA SER A 156 -17.25 0.54 -8.25
C SER A 156 -17.90 1.38 -9.36
N ALA A 157 -17.18 1.63 -10.46
CA ALA A 157 -17.60 2.48 -11.56
C ALA A 157 -18.35 1.74 -12.68
N LEU A 158 -17.96 0.50 -13.00
CA LEU A 158 -18.40 -0.14 -14.26
C LEU A 158 -19.38 -1.30 -14.13
N SER A 159 -19.20 -2.31 -13.34
CA SER A 159 -20.19 -3.38 -13.02
C SER A 159 -19.58 -4.67 -12.42
N GLU A 160 -20.50 -5.56 -11.94
CA GLU A 160 -20.17 -6.76 -11.17
C GLU A 160 -19.50 -7.92 -11.92
N THR A 161 -19.70 -8.02 -13.22
CA THR A 161 -19.50 -9.30 -13.95
C THR A 161 -18.02 -9.72 -14.05
N PHE A 162 -17.08 -8.81 -13.82
CA PHE A 162 -15.68 -8.99 -14.18
C PHE A 162 -14.67 -8.79 -13.03
N GLY A 163 -15.13 -8.32 -11.88
CA GLY A 163 -14.21 -7.78 -10.85
C GLY A 163 -13.68 -8.79 -9.84
N MET A 164 -14.29 -9.97 -9.64
CA MET A 164 -14.03 -10.79 -8.47
C MET A 164 -12.62 -11.42 -8.46
N ASN A 165 -12.16 -11.93 -9.60
CA ASN A 165 -10.83 -12.52 -9.71
C ASN A 165 -9.75 -11.43 -9.66
N LEU A 166 -9.95 -10.30 -10.33
CA LEU A 166 -9.05 -9.15 -10.30
C LEU A 166 -8.95 -8.54 -8.89
N TYR A 167 -10.08 -8.43 -8.18
CA TYR A 167 -10.13 -7.93 -6.80
C TYR A 167 -9.32 -8.82 -5.84
N SER A 168 -9.42 -10.14 -5.99
CA SER A 168 -8.62 -11.08 -5.21
C SER A 168 -7.13 -11.00 -5.56
N SER A 169 -6.79 -10.72 -6.82
CA SER A 169 -5.41 -10.57 -7.29
C SER A 169 -4.73 -9.28 -6.80
N GLU A 170 -5.49 -8.28 -6.35
CA GLU A 170 -4.95 -7.10 -5.63
C GLU A 170 -4.77 -7.33 -4.11
N GLY A 171 -4.89 -8.58 -3.62
CA GLY A 171 -4.70 -8.89 -2.20
C GLY A 171 -5.95 -8.70 -1.34
N HIS A 172 -7.12 -8.46 -1.94
CA HIS A 172 -8.39 -8.31 -1.24
C HIS A 172 -9.16 -9.63 -1.19
N SER A 173 -9.16 -10.31 -0.05
CA SER A 173 -9.83 -11.61 0.12
C SER A 173 -11.24 -11.53 0.70
N ASP A 174 -11.64 -10.40 1.27
CA ASP A 174 -12.83 -10.27 2.08
C ASP A 174 -14.06 -9.82 1.28
N LYS A 175 -15.08 -10.67 1.23
CA LYS A 175 -16.39 -10.32 0.68
C LYS A 175 -17.21 -9.59 1.75
N LEU A 176 -17.34 -8.27 1.65
CA LEU A 176 -18.14 -7.47 2.58
C LEU A 176 -19.64 -7.72 2.45
N LEU A 177 -20.10 -7.94 1.25
CA LEU A 177 -21.50 -8.20 0.89
C LEU A 177 -21.56 -9.26 -0.23
N PRO A 178 -22.72 -9.91 -0.42
CA PRO A 178 -22.91 -10.85 -1.54
C PRO A 178 -22.65 -10.25 -2.92
N ASN A 179 -22.76 -8.91 -3.03
CA ASN A 179 -22.59 -8.16 -4.26
C ASN A 179 -21.33 -7.32 -4.19
N LEU A 180 -20.37 -7.58 -5.09
CA LEU A 180 -19.08 -6.92 -5.11
C LEU A 180 -19.20 -5.40 -5.37
N LEU A 181 -20.11 -4.98 -6.25
CA LEU A 181 -20.35 -3.58 -6.56
C LEU A 181 -20.81 -2.79 -5.33
N ARG A 182 -21.76 -3.36 -4.55
CA ARG A 182 -22.21 -2.73 -3.30
C ARG A 182 -21.09 -2.66 -2.27
N SER A 183 -20.29 -3.72 -2.18
CA SER A 183 -19.12 -3.74 -1.28
C SER A 183 -18.13 -2.64 -1.65
N SER A 184 -17.78 -2.51 -2.93
CA SER A 184 -16.82 -1.53 -3.43
C SER A 184 -17.30 -0.09 -3.20
N ARG A 185 -18.56 0.21 -3.53
CA ARG A 185 -19.15 1.54 -3.28
C ARG A 185 -19.19 1.89 -1.80
N MET A 186 -19.47 0.93 -0.94
CA MET A 186 -19.50 1.15 0.49
C MET A 186 -18.09 1.37 1.06
N ILE A 187 -17.08 0.61 0.65
CA ILE A 187 -15.69 0.84 1.01
C ILE A 187 -15.30 2.27 0.61
N MET A 188 -15.57 2.65 -0.64
CA MET A 188 -15.26 3.98 -1.16
C MET A 188 -15.96 5.09 -0.36
N SER A 189 -17.24 4.91 0.00
CA SER A 189 -17.99 5.90 0.79
C SER A 189 -17.41 6.08 2.20
N ILE A 190 -17.02 4.99 2.87
CA ILE A 190 -16.39 5.04 4.19
C ILE A 190 -15.03 5.73 4.09
N TYR A 191 -14.25 5.38 3.07
CA TYR A 191 -12.92 5.93 2.84
C TYR A 191 -12.97 7.44 2.59
N VAL A 192 -13.82 7.89 1.68
CA VAL A 192 -14.02 9.33 1.41
C VAL A 192 -14.58 10.06 2.64
N GLY A 193 -15.51 9.43 3.38
CA GLY A 193 -16.04 10.00 4.62
C GLY A 193 -14.96 10.27 5.68
N TYR A 194 -14.02 9.33 5.85
CA TYR A 194 -12.89 9.53 6.78
C TYR A 194 -11.92 10.61 6.29
N ILE A 195 -11.68 10.71 4.96
CA ILE A 195 -10.83 11.78 4.41
C ILE A 195 -11.48 13.16 4.69
N ILE A 196 -12.78 13.30 4.45
CA ILE A 196 -13.49 14.56 4.72
C ILE A 196 -13.42 14.89 6.21
N ALA A 197 -13.71 13.91 7.09
CA ALA A 197 -13.64 14.13 8.54
C ALA A 197 -12.22 14.49 9.00
N GLY A 198 -11.20 13.80 8.50
CA GLY A 198 -9.79 14.09 8.79
C GLY A 198 -9.38 15.48 8.32
N THR A 199 -9.79 15.89 7.09
CA THR A 199 -9.52 17.22 6.55
C THR A 199 -10.14 18.31 7.40
N VAL A 200 -11.41 18.14 7.81
CA VAL A 200 -12.10 19.10 8.68
C VAL A 200 -11.40 19.23 10.03
N LEU A 201 -11.00 18.10 10.63
CA LEU A 201 -10.28 18.11 11.90
C LEU A 201 -8.92 18.77 11.75
N TYR A 202 -8.13 18.47 10.73
CA TYR A 202 -6.85 19.12 10.49
C TYR A 202 -7.00 20.63 10.29
N TYR A 203 -8.05 21.07 9.55
CA TYR A 203 -8.33 22.48 9.35
C TYR A 203 -8.69 23.20 10.66
N ILE A 204 -9.51 22.59 11.52
CA ILE A 204 -9.88 23.14 12.85
C ILE A 204 -8.62 23.33 13.73
N PHE A 205 -7.65 22.42 13.64
CA PHE A 205 -6.43 22.47 14.45
C PHE A 205 -5.26 23.19 13.77
N GLY A 206 -5.52 23.97 12.70
CA GLY A 206 -4.59 24.96 12.15
C GLY A 206 -3.80 24.54 10.91
N MET A 207 -4.11 23.43 10.28
CA MET A 207 -3.60 23.15 8.92
C MET A 207 -4.35 23.98 7.87
N SER A 208 -3.68 24.35 6.79
CA SER A 208 -4.38 24.88 5.61
C SER A 208 -5.31 23.81 5.02
N LEU A 209 -6.37 24.23 4.31
CA LEU A 209 -7.28 23.28 3.65
C LEU A 209 -6.52 22.34 2.69
N PHE A 210 -5.57 22.89 1.92
CA PHE A 210 -4.73 22.13 1.00
C PHE A 210 -3.89 21.10 1.75
N ASP A 211 -3.24 21.49 2.85
CA ASP A 211 -2.45 20.59 3.69
C ASP A 211 -3.32 19.50 4.30
N GLY A 212 -4.49 19.88 4.85
CA GLY A 212 -5.43 18.96 5.47
C GLY A 212 -5.95 17.87 4.52
N ILE A 213 -6.27 18.24 3.27
CA ILE A 213 -6.70 17.27 2.24
C ILE A 213 -5.58 16.28 1.95
N ASN A 214 -4.36 16.77 1.65
CA ASN A 214 -3.23 15.92 1.30
C ASN A 214 -2.84 14.99 2.46
N HIS A 215 -2.75 15.51 3.70
CA HIS A 215 -2.42 14.69 4.87
C HIS A 215 -3.51 13.67 5.22
N SER A 216 -4.80 14.02 5.07
CA SER A 216 -5.90 13.07 5.30
C SER A 216 -5.88 11.92 4.31
N ILE A 217 -5.63 12.23 3.03
CA ILE A 217 -5.47 11.21 1.99
C ILE A 217 -4.27 10.31 2.33
N ALA A 218 -3.10 10.91 2.57
CA ALA A 218 -1.87 10.17 2.81
C ALA A 218 -1.92 9.34 4.10
N ALA A 219 -2.55 9.84 5.19
CA ALA A 219 -2.73 9.10 6.44
C ALA A 219 -3.63 7.88 6.25
N LEU A 220 -4.79 8.06 5.61
CA LEU A 220 -5.79 7.00 5.47
C LEU A 220 -5.41 5.98 4.40
N SER A 221 -4.73 6.40 3.32
CA SER A 221 -4.17 5.49 2.33
C SER A 221 -2.93 4.74 2.84
N THR A 222 -2.49 5.05 4.08
CA THR A 222 -1.22 4.55 4.63
C THR A 222 -0.04 4.81 3.69
N GLY A 223 -0.03 5.98 3.06
CA GLY A 223 0.93 6.33 2.02
C GLY A 223 2.00 7.32 2.44
N GLY A 224 1.74 8.18 3.43
CA GLY A 224 2.71 9.00 4.13
C GLY A 224 3.41 10.11 3.35
N PHE A 225 3.00 10.41 2.11
CA PHE A 225 3.57 11.55 1.41
C PHE A 225 3.31 12.86 2.17
N GLY A 226 4.38 13.48 2.64
CA GLY A 226 4.35 14.81 3.22
C GLY A 226 4.35 15.90 2.15
N ILE A 227 3.84 17.07 2.54
CA ILE A 227 3.93 18.33 1.78
C ILE A 227 4.87 19.33 2.47
N LYS A 228 5.47 18.92 3.59
CA LYS A 228 6.52 19.62 4.33
C LYS A 228 7.70 18.67 4.52
N ARG A 229 8.91 19.24 4.58
CA ARG A 229 10.15 18.47 4.71
C ARG A 229 10.18 17.61 5.98
N ASP A 230 9.73 18.19 7.10
CA ASP A 230 9.67 17.50 8.40
C ASP A 230 8.36 16.73 8.60
N SER A 231 7.65 16.40 7.52
CA SER A 231 6.39 15.65 7.55
C SER A 231 5.39 16.27 8.57
N VAL A 232 4.73 15.47 9.40
CA VAL A 232 3.77 15.94 10.42
C VAL A 232 4.47 16.74 11.53
N GLY A 233 5.76 16.49 11.78
CA GLY A 233 6.58 17.24 12.74
C GLY A 233 6.68 18.74 12.49
N ALA A 234 6.52 19.18 11.22
CA ALA A 234 6.53 20.58 10.84
C ALA A 234 5.45 21.42 11.53
N TYR A 235 4.31 20.81 11.87
CA TYR A 235 3.17 21.52 12.48
C TYR A 235 3.31 21.71 14.00
N LYS A 236 4.19 20.96 14.67
CA LYS A 236 4.48 21.03 16.12
C LYS A 236 3.22 21.03 17.00
N SER A 237 2.16 20.35 16.59
CA SER A 237 0.83 20.36 17.20
C SER A 237 0.42 18.97 17.67
N PHE A 238 0.20 18.81 18.99
CA PHE A 238 -0.26 17.53 19.54
C PHE A 238 -1.64 17.07 19.00
N PRO A 239 -2.66 17.95 18.85
CA PRO A 239 -3.92 17.55 18.23
C PRO A 239 -3.74 17.01 16.80
N ILE A 240 -2.88 17.62 15.98
CA ILE A 240 -2.58 17.18 14.62
C ILE A 240 -1.96 15.78 14.63
N GLU A 241 -0.99 15.53 15.54
CA GLU A 241 -0.39 14.21 15.68
C GLU A 241 -1.42 13.15 16.12
N LEU A 242 -2.33 13.50 17.04
CA LEU A 242 -3.37 12.58 17.52
C LEU A 242 -4.36 12.22 16.40
N ILE A 243 -4.79 13.21 15.62
CA ILE A 243 -5.67 12.99 14.46
C ILE A 243 -4.96 12.07 13.46
N THR A 244 -3.66 12.32 13.21
CA THR A 244 -2.85 11.49 12.30
C THR A 244 -2.78 10.05 12.79
N ILE A 245 -2.50 9.82 14.08
CA ILE A 245 -2.49 8.49 14.70
C ILE A 245 -3.83 7.77 14.48
N ILE A 246 -4.95 8.46 14.70
CA ILE A 246 -6.29 7.87 14.52
C ILE A 246 -6.51 7.49 13.04
N LEU A 247 -6.18 8.36 12.10
CA LEU A 247 -6.32 8.08 10.67
C LEU A 247 -5.41 6.94 10.21
N MET A 248 -4.17 6.87 10.71
CA MET A 248 -3.24 5.77 10.43
C MET A 248 -3.80 4.42 10.94
N ILE A 249 -4.36 4.38 12.14
CA ILE A 249 -5.00 3.18 12.70
C ILE A 249 -6.24 2.79 11.87
N LEU A 250 -7.03 3.76 11.44
CA LEU A 250 -8.17 3.50 10.56
C LEU A 250 -7.68 2.98 9.18
N GLY A 251 -6.69 3.60 8.56
CA GLY A 251 -6.15 3.16 7.27
C GLY A 251 -5.61 1.72 7.31
N THR A 252 -4.93 1.34 8.38
CA THR A 252 -4.37 -0.01 8.55
C THR A 252 -5.39 -1.07 9.01
N THR A 253 -6.62 -0.66 9.33
CA THR A 253 -7.69 -1.58 9.76
C THR A 253 -8.39 -2.19 8.54
N ASN A 254 -8.71 -3.47 8.61
CA ASN A 254 -9.45 -4.19 7.57
C ASN A 254 -10.76 -3.48 7.20
N PHE A 255 -11.04 -3.34 5.89
CA PHE A 255 -12.25 -2.67 5.39
C PHE A 255 -13.56 -3.27 5.92
N ALA A 256 -13.62 -4.60 6.13
CA ALA A 256 -14.79 -5.24 6.72
C ALA A 256 -15.01 -4.85 8.20
N ALA A 257 -13.92 -4.60 8.93
CA ALA A 257 -14.00 -4.19 10.32
C ALA A 257 -14.61 -2.79 10.49
N HIS A 258 -14.42 -1.87 9.51
CA HIS A 258 -15.02 -0.55 9.53
C HIS A 258 -16.55 -0.58 9.54
N LEU A 259 -17.17 -1.58 8.91
CA LEU A 259 -18.63 -1.76 8.97
C LEU A 259 -19.14 -1.98 10.39
N LEU A 260 -18.34 -2.66 11.20
CA LEU A 260 -18.70 -2.88 12.61
C LEU A 260 -18.59 -1.57 13.41
N LEU A 261 -17.59 -0.73 13.09
CA LEU A 261 -17.43 0.60 13.69
C LEU A 261 -18.59 1.52 13.32
N VAL A 262 -18.88 1.66 12.01
CA VAL A 262 -19.97 2.52 11.51
C VAL A 262 -21.34 2.08 12.03
N ARG A 263 -21.53 0.77 12.25
CA ARG A 263 -22.76 0.22 12.84
C ARG A 263 -22.79 0.24 14.38
N GLY A 264 -21.82 0.87 15.04
CA GLY A 264 -21.73 0.94 16.51
C GLY A 264 -21.46 -0.40 17.22
N LYS A 265 -21.03 -1.44 16.50
CA LYS A 265 -20.78 -2.77 17.06
C LYS A 265 -19.36 -2.91 17.64
N PHE A 266 -18.96 -1.98 18.51
CA PHE A 266 -17.60 -1.90 19.08
C PHE A 266 -17.14 -3.19 19.76
N LYS A 267 -18.03 -3.88 20.51
CA LYS A 267 -17.69 -5.17 21.15
C LYS A 267 -17.27 -6.25 20.14
N LYS A 268 -17.89 -6.27 18.94
CA LYS A 268 -17.52 -7.20 17.87
C LYS A 268 -16.22 -6.78 17.20
N PHE A 269 -16.01 -5.47 17.00
CA PHE A 269 -14.76 -4.93 16.46
C PHE A 269 -13.54 -5.35 17.30
N PHE A 270 -13.58 -5.14 18.61
CA PHE A 270 -12.48 -5.54 19.50
C PHE A 270 -12.37 -7.06 19.73
N LYS A 271 -13.31 -7.89 19.23
CA LYS A 271 -13.17 -9.34 19.20
C LYS A 271 -12.36 -9.86 18.03
N ILE A 272 -12.17 -9.07 16.96
CA ILE A 272 -11.39 -9.45 15.79
C ILE A 272 -9.94 -9.71 16.21
N GLY A 273 -9.40 -10.87 15.80
CA GLY A 273 -8.06 -11.31 16.21
C GLY A 273 -6.96 -10.35 15.75
N GLU A 274 -7.02 -9.84 14.51
CA GLU A 274 -6.09 -8.86 13.97
C GLU A 274 -6.08 -7.56 14.78
N VAL A 275 -7.27 -7.01 15.08
CA VAL A 275 -7.41 -5.77 15.84
C VAL A 275 -6.80 -5.91 17.22
N ARG A 276 -7.09 -7.02 17.92
CA ARG A 276 -6.48 -7.29 19.23
C ARG A 276 -4.96 -7.39 19.14
N PHE A 277 -4.46 -8.11 18.16
CA PHE A 277 -3.03 -8.33 18.00
C PHE A 277 -2.31 -7.03 17.64
N MET A 278 -2.91 -6.16 16.82
CA MET A 278 -2.41 -4.81 16.54
C MET A 278 -2.25 -3.99 17.84
N PHE A 279 -3.28 -3.95 18.69
CA PHE A 279 -3.19 -3.20 19.94
C PHE A 279 -2.19 -3.83 20.93
N ILE A 280 -2.01 -5.16 20.93
CA ILE A 280 -0.96 -5.83 21.72
C ILE A 280 0.41 -5.42 21.23
N LEU A 281 0.67 -5.44 19.90
CA LEU A 281 1.95 -5.03 19.34
C LEU A 281 2.29 -3.58 19.70
N LEU A 282 1.35 -2.65 19.57
CA LEU A 282 1.53 -1.25 19.95
C LEU A 282 1.68 -1.10 21.47
N GLY A 283 0.88 -1.81 22.26
CA GLY A 283 0.95 -1.77 23.71
C GLY A 283 2.25 -2.31 24.31
N VAL A 284 2.98 -3.13 23.55
CA VAL A 284 4.32 -3.63 23.91
C VAL A 284 5.42 -2.73 23.33
N SER A 285 5.37 -2.41 22.04
CA SER A 285 6.45 -1.67 21.36
C SER A 285 6.58 -0.21 21.86
N ILE A 286 5.47 0.48 22.10
CA ILE A 286 5.49 1.88 22.57
C ILE A 286 6.20 2.02 23.93
N PRO A 287 5.81 1.27 24.99
CA PRO A 287 6.52 1.32 26.26
C PRO A 287 7.99 0.89 26.13
N LEU A 288 8.27 -0.20 25.41
CA LEU A 288 9.63 -0.69 25.23
C LEU A 288 10.54 0.39 24.62
N ALA A 289 10.15 1.00 23.50
CA ALA A 289 10.92 2.07 22.88
C ALA A 289 11.04 3.31 23.79
N THR A 290 9.97 3.66 24.52
CA THR A 290 9.97 4.79 25.44
C THR A 290 10.97 4.59 26.58
N PHE A 291 10.91 3.44 27.27
CA PHE A 291 11.70 3.21 28.49
C PHE A 291 13.16 2.88 28.20
N PHE A 292 13.42 2.04 27.21
CA PHE A 292 14.78 1.55 26.95
C PHE A 292 15.64 2.50 26.10
N SER A 293 15.00 3.46 25.39
CA SER A 293 15.71 4.29 24.45
C SER A 293 15.30 5.76 24.50
N LEU A 294 14.11 6.10 24.03
CA LEU A 294 13.72 7.46 23.68
C LEU A 294 13.67 8.42 24.89
N LYS A 295 13.45 7.89 26.11
CA LYS A 295 13.50 8.70 27.34
C LYS A 295 14.85 9.38 27.52
N ASN A 296 15.94 8.69 27.22
CA ASN A 296 17.30 9.19 27.36
C ASN A 296 17.63 10.20 26.24
N ILE A 297 17.10 9.99 25.04
CA ILE A 297 17.34 10.87 23.89
C ILE A 297 16.57 12.20 24.04
N TYR A 298 15.31 12.14 24.47
CA TYR A 298 14.42 13.31 24.51
C TYR A 298 14.28 13.98 25.89
N GLY A 299 15.00 13.48 26.91
CA GLY A 299 15.12 14.12 28.22
C GLY A 299 13.83 14.16 29.07
N GLY A 300 12.81 13.36 28.72
CA GLY A 300 11.57 13.31 29.51
C GLY A 300 10.59 12.24 29.04
N PHE A 301 9.88 11.61 30.00
CA PHE A 301 8.96 10.50 29.73
C PHE A 301 7.80 10.91 28.80
N SER A 302 7.14 12.04 29.08
CA SER A 302 5.96 12.49 28.32
C SER A 302 6.29 12.76 26.84
N LYS A 303 7.40 13.45 26.57
CA LYS A 303 7.85 13.72 25.20
C LYS A 303 8.28 12.45 24.49
N ALA A 304 9.05 11.59 25.16
CA ALA A 304 9.48 10.30 24.61
C ALA A 304 8.30 9.39 24.29
N PHE A 305 7.31 9.30 25.19
CA PHE A 305 6.09 8.52 24.97
C PHE A 305 5.27 9.02 23.76
N ARG A 306 5.10 10.35 23.64
CA ARG A 306 4.40 10.97 22.49
C ARG A 306 5.08 10.62 21.16
N ILE A 307 6.41 10.77 21.09
CA ILE A 307 7.20 10.45 19.90
C ILE A 307 7.14 8.95 19.61
N SER A 308 7.34 8.11 20.64
CA SER A 308 7.26 6.66 20.50
C SER A 308 5.91 6.22 19.98
N ALA A 309 4.82 6.72 20.55
CA ALA A 309 3.46 6.38 20.13
C ALA A 309 3.24 6.72 18.65
N PHE A 310 3.65 7.92 18.21
CA PHE A 310 3.51 8.32 16.83
C PHE A 310 4.32 7.42 15.88
N GLN A 311 5.61 7.22 16.17
CA GLN A 311 6.52 6.50 15.29
C GLN A 311 6.21 4.99 15.22
N MET A 312 5.85 4.36 16.35
CA MET A 312 5.48 2.93 16.36
C MET A 312 4.15 2.69 15.62
N VAL A 313 3.17 3.61 15.76
CA VAL A 313 1.94 3.54 14.97
C VAL A 313 2.23 3.75 13.49
N SER A 314 3.07 4.73 13.13
CA SER A 314 3.46 4.99 11.75
C SER A 314 4.15 3.79 11.11
N ALA A 315 5.08 3.15 11.82
CA ALA A 315 5.79 1.96 11.35
C ALA A 315 4.84 0.75 11.18
N LEU A 316 4.01 0.44 12.18
CA LEU A 316 3.10 -0.72 12.13
C LEU A 316 1.96 -0.52 11.12
N SER A 317 1.42 0.71 11.02
CA SER A 317 0.38 1.04 10.04
C SER A 317 0.91 1.10 8.61
N THR A 318 2.21 1.06 8.43
CA THR A 318 2.91 1.27 7.17
C THR A 318 2.56 2.60 6.50
N THR A 319 2.39 3.67 7.30
CA THR A 319 2.04 4.98 6.76
C THR A 319 3.26 5.84 6.43
N GLY A 320 4.33 5.79 7.26
CA GLY A 320 5.57 6.50 6.97
C GLY A 320 5.62 7.97 7.35
N PHE A 321 4.61 8.52 8.00
CA PHE A 321 4.72 9.85 8.58
C PHE A 321 5.69 9.89 9.75
N SER A 322 6.41 11.01 9.90
CA SER A 322 7.34 11.23 11.00
C SER A 322 7.10 12.56 11.72
N THR A 323 7.48 12.60 12.98
CA THR A 323 7.50 13.84 13.79
C THR A 323 8.91 14.24 14.19
N VAL A 324 9.89 13.37 13.95
CA VAL A 324 11.30 13.54 14.29
C VAL A 324 12.19 12.82 13.29
N SER A 325 13.44 13.25 13.16
CA SER A 325 14.49 12.54 12.43
C SER A 325 14.99 11.33 13.24
N PHE A 326 15.44 10.27 12.56
CA PHE A 326 15.97 9.05 13.17
C PHE A 326 17.48 9.07 13.39
N ASN A 327 18.19 10.13 12.97
CA ASN A 327 19.65 10.20 12.99
C ASN A 327 20.28 9.95 14.37
N ASN A 328 19.56 10.31 15.43
CA ASN A 328 20.05 10.16 16.82
C ASN A 328 19.41 8.97 17.55
N TRP A 329 18.68 8.12 16.83
CA TRP A 329 18.03 6.97 17.43
C TRP A 329 19.03 5.83 17.64
N ASP A 330 18.90 5.14 18.77
CA ASP A 330 19.69 3.95 19.07
C ASP A 330 19.22 2.73 18.26
N SER A 331 20.10 1.74 18.17
CA SER A 331 19.85 0.52 17.42
C SER A 331 18.63 -0.25 17.92
N PHE A 332 18.27 -0.15 19.22
CA PHE A 332 17.11 -0.85 19.75
C PHE A 332 15.78 -0.29 19.22
N SER A 333 15.65 1.04 19.17
CA SER A 333 14.44 1.70 18.63
C SER A 333 14.33 1.48 17.12
N ILE A 334 15.43 1.58 16.39
CA ILE A 334 15.51 1.28 14.95
C ILE A 334 15.10 -0.18 14.70
N PHE A 335 15.63 -1.14 15.45
CA PHE A 335 15.27 -2.56 15.35
C PHE A 335 13.78 -2.80 15.61
N THR A 336 13.22 -2.16 16.64
CA THR A 336 11.80 -2.27 16.95
C THR A 336 10.94 -1.75 15.80
N MET A 337 11.31 -0.63 15.18
CA MET A 337 10.63 -0.10 14.00
C MET A 337 10.71 -1.06 12.81
N ILE A 338 11.89 -1.63 12.53
CA ILE A 338 12.08 -2.60 11.46
C ILE A 338 11.12 -3.79 11.63
N ILE A 339 11.01 -4.34 12.85
CA ILE A 339 10.07 -5.44 13.14
C ILE A 339 8.62 -5.02 12.84
N LEU A 340 8.21 -3.83 13.26
CA LEU A 340 6.85 -3.34 13.01
C LEU A 340 6.58 -3.11 11.52
N MET A 341 7.55 -2.57 10.78
CA MET A 341 7.47 -2.37 9.32
C MET A 341 7.33 -3.71 8.57
N ILE A 342 8.08 -4.74 8.99
CA ILE A 342 7.99 -6.09 8.43
C ILE A 342 6.63 -6.73 8.71
N ILE A 343 6.10 -6.59 9.95
CA ILE A 343 4.77 -7.10 10.31
C ILE A 343 3.71 -6.41 9.45
N GLY A 344 3.75 -5.08 9.38
CA GLY A 344 2.82 -4.25 8.63
C GLY A 344 1.41 -4.23 9.20
N GLY A 345 0.43 -3.85 8.37
CA GLY A 345 -0.95 -3.64 8.81
C GLY A 345 -1.91 -4.82 8.62
N GLY A 346 -3.20 -4.55 8.74
CA GLY A 346 -4.26 -5.56 8.62
C GLY A 346 -4.45 -6.10 7.21
N ALA A 347 -4.85 -7.35 7.07
CA ALA A 347 -5.25 -7.90 5.78
C ALA A 347 -6.54 -7.21 5.28
N GLY A 348 -6.64 -6.95 3.97
CA GLY A 348 -7.78 -6.21 3.41
C GLY A 348 -7.88 -4.76 3.90
N SER A 349 -6.74 -4.11 4.15
CA SER A 349 -6.57 -2.69 4.42
C SER A 349 -5.67 -2.04 3.36
N THR A 350 -5.40 -0.76 3.49
CA THR A 350 -4.46 -0.03 2.60
C THR A 350 -2.99 -0.33 2.90
N ALA A 351 -2.67 -0.84 4.08
CA ALA A 351 -1.32 -1.08 4.59
C ALA A 351 -0.57 -2.21 3.87
N GLY A 352 0.76 -2.20 3.93
CA GLY A 352 1.65 -3.23 3.40
C GLY A 352 2.19 -4.22 4.43
N GLY A 353 3.40 -4.74 4.20
CA GLY A 353 4.07 -5.73 5.06
C GLY A 353 3.57 -7.16 4.88
N ILE A 354 4.03 -8.06 5.74
CA ILE A 354 3.58 -9.47 5.77
C ILE A 354 2.08 -9.57 6.05
N LYS A 355 1.48 -8.56 6.67
CA LYS A 355 0.12 -8.42 7.23
C LYS A 355 -0.04 -9.05 8.61
N ILE A 356 -0.65 -8.29 9.51
CA ILE A 356 -0.95 -8.71 10.88
C ILE A 356 -1.66 -10.07 10.92
N TYR A 357 -2.58 -10.33 9.98
CA TYR A 357 -3.30 -11.60 9.91
C TYR A 357 -2.36 -12.81 9.80
N ARG A 358 -1.38 -12.76 8.89
CA ARG A 358 -0.44 -13.88 8.67
C ARG A 358 0.45 -14.09 9.89
N VAL A 359 0.97 -13.01 10.48
CA VAL A 359 1.80 -13.07 11.69
C VAL A 359 0.99 -13.59 12.88
N TYR A 360 -0.23 -13.10 13.08
CA TYR A 360 -1.16 -13.57 14.11
C TYR A 360 -1.48 -15.05 13.93
N LEU A 361 -1.73 -15.50 12.70
CA LEU A 361 -2.03 -16.91 12.40
C LEU A 361 -0.84 -17.81 12.72
N MET A 362 0.38 -17.44 12.30
CA MET A 362 1.60 -18.18 12.60
C MET A 362 1.85 -18.27 14.11
N PHE A 363 1.68 -17.15 14.84
CA PHE A 363 1.82 -17.12 16.29
C PHE A 363 0.77 -18.02 17.00
N LYS A 364 -0.48 -17.96 16.57
CA LYS A 364 -1.55 -18.84 17.07
C LYS A 364 -1.25 -20.31 16.78
N THR A 365 -0.78 -20.62 15.58
CA THR A 365 -0.41 -21.99 15.18
C THR A 365 0.71 -22.53 16.07
N PHE A 366 1.71 -21.71 16.35
CA PHE A 366 2.78 -22.08 17.29
C PHE A 366 2.20 -22.44 18.69
N LEU A 367 1.31 -21.60 19.24
CA LEU A 367 0.66 -21.87 20.52
C LEU A 367 -0.22 -23.12 20.48
N TRP A 368 -0.96 -23.35 19.39
CA TRP A 368 -1.79 -24.56 19.23
C TRP A 368 -0.94 -25.83 19.18
N ASN A 369 0.19 -25.78 18.46
CA ASN A 369 1.11 -26.91 18.36
C ASN A 369 1.77 -27.21 19.72
N LEU A 370 2.15 -26.18 20.49
CA LEU A 370 2.62 -26.38 21.86
C LEU A 370 1.55 -27.06 22.72
N LYS A 371 0.32 -26.52 22.68
CA LYS A 371 -0.81 -27.06 23.44
C LYS A 371 -1.11 -28.52 23.06
N LYS A 372 -1.05 -28.86 21.77
CA LYS A 372 -1.28 -30.21 21.26
C LYS A 372 -0.31 -31.24 21.85
N LYS A 373 0.95 -30.86 22.12
CA LYS A 373 1.94 -31.76 22.72
C LYS A 373 1.62 -32.18 24.17
N PHE A 374 0.77 -31.40 24.84
CA PHE A 374 0.33 -31.69 26.24
C PHE A 374 -1.10 -32.24 26.32
N MET A 375 -1.75 -32.51 25.17
CA MET A 375 -3.11 -33.07 25.10
C MET A 375 -3.07 -34.57 24.82
N PRO A 376 -4.05 -35.33 25.27
CA PRO A 376 -4.25 -36.71 24.87
C PRO A 376 -4.43 -36.85 23.36
N GLU A 377 -3.88 -37.91 22.75
CA GLU A 377 -3.86 -38.14 21.28
C GLU A 377 -5.26 -38.12 20.63
N HIS A 378 -6.30 -38.48 21.35
CA HIS A 378 -7.69 -38.55 20.86
C HIS A 378 -8.47 -37.24 20.98
N MET A 379 -7.86 -36.19 21.53
CA MET A 379 -8.56 -34.91 21.73
C MET A 379 -8.58 -34.05 20.46
N VAL A 380 -9.76 -33.85 19.90
CA VAL A 380 -9.96 -32.95 18.76
C VAL A 380 -9.89 -31.50 19.23
N ASN A 381 -8.88 -30.77 18.76
CA ASN A 381 -8.74 -29.34 19.05
C ASN A 381 -9.22 -28.52 17.86
N GLU A 382 -10.24 -27.68 18.08
CA GLU A 382 -10.74 -26.77 17.05
C GLU A 382 -9.88 -25.51 16.99
N ASN A 383 -9.11 -25.36 15.94
CA ASN A 383 -8.30 -24.16 15.69
C ASN A 383 -9.15 -23.11 14.99
N PHE A 384 -9.44 -22.01 15.65
CA PHE A 384 -10.25 -20.92 15.08
C PHE A 384 -9.69 -19.55 15.43
N ILE A 385 -10.07 -18.57 14.61
CA ILE A 385 -9.82 -17.16 14.81
C ILE A 385 -11.11 -16.37 14.62
N PHE A 386 -11.19 -15.16 15.18
CA PHE A 386 -12.28 -14.24 14.95
C PHE A 386 -11.90 -13.26 13.83
N LYS A 387 -12.69 -13.27 12.74
CA LYS A 387 -12.68 -12.29 11.66
C LYS A 387 -13.92 -11.38 11.72
N PRO A 388 -14.02 -10.33 10.89
CA PRO A 388 -15.22 -9.48 10.85
C PRO A 388 -16.53 -10.25 10.62
N GLU A 389 -16.47 -11.35 9.82
CA GLU A 389 -17.59 -12.22 9.49
C GLU A 389 -17.99 -13.16 10.68
N GLY A 390 -17.11 -13.34 11.66
CA GLY A 390 -17.33 -14.19 12.82
C GLY A 390 -16.20 -15.17 13.13
N LYS A 391 -16.55 -16.31 13.74
CA LYS A 391 -15.63 -17.40 14.08
C LYS A 391 -15.30 -18.18 12.79
N ILE A 392 -14.04 -18.28 12.43
CA ILE A 392 -13.55 -19.01 11.25
C ILE A 392 -12.57 -20.09 11.70
N TYR A 393 -12.86 -21.34 11.28
CA TYR A 393 -11.97 -22.48 11.50
C TYR A 393 -10.81 -22.46 10.50
N ILE A 394 -9.61 -22.66 10.98
CA ILE A 394 -8.37 -22.57 10.20
C ILE A 394 -8.02 -23.95 9.65
N LYS A 395 -7.84 -24.01 8.33
CA LYS A 395 -7.35 -25.19 7.61
C LYS A 395 -5.82 -25.15 7.53
N GLU A 396 -5.18 -26.31 7.41
CA GLU A 396 -3.73 -26.43 7.25
C GLU A 396 -3.19 -25.64 6.07
N ASN A 397 -3.91 -25.62 4.94
CA ASN A 397 -3.53 -24.83 3.76
C ASN A 397 -3.38 -23.33 4.07
N ASN A 398 -4.25 -22.75 4.91
CA ASN A 398 -4.13 -21.34 5.28
C ASN A 398 -2.84 -21.05 6.07
N ILE A 399 -2.43 -22.01 6.91
CA ILE A 399 -1.18 -21.91 7.69
C ILE A 399 0.02 -22.01 6.76
N LEU A 400 0.00 -22.97 5.84
CA LEU A 400 1.05 -23.19 4.87
C LEU A 400 1.25 -21.98 3.94
N GLU A 401 0.16 -21.40 3.43
CA GLU A 401 0.18 -20.19 2.62
C GLU A 401 0.79 -19.00 3.39
N ALA A 402 0.38 -18.79 4.65
CA ALA A 402 0.91 -17.71 5.47
C ALA A 402 2.41 -17.89 5.74
N SER A 403 2.85 -19.11 6.05
CA SER A 403 4.26 -19.42 6.34
C SER A 403 5.14 -19.29 5.08
N ASN A 404 4.67 -19.80 3.94
CA ASN A 404 5.39 -19.67 2.67
C ASN A 404 5.52 -18.22 2.23
N TYR A 405 4.47 -17.41 2.42
CA TYR A 405 4.52 -15.98 2.13
C TYR A 405 5.55 -15.26 3.01
N ALA A 406 5.53 -15.51 4.32
CA ALA A 406 6.47 -14.91 5.24
C ALA A 406 7.92 -15.31 4.92
N PHE A 407 8.16 -16.58 4.57
CA PHE A 407 9.47 -17.06 4.16
C PHE A 407 10.00 -16.30 2.93
N ILE A 408 9.21 -16.24 1.84
CA ILE A 408 9.67 -15.57 0.62
C ILE A 408 9.83 -14.06 0.82
N TYR A 409 8.99 -13.44 1.65
CA TYR A 409 9.11 -12.02 2.00
C TYR A 409 10.45 -11.74 2.70
N ILE A 410 10.85 -12.60 3.65
CA ILE A 410 12.14 -12.47 4.36
C ILE A 410 13.32 -12.70 3.42
N VAL A 411 13.22 -13.66 2.50
CA VAL A 411 14.26 -13.88 1.47
C VAL A 411 14.45 -12.63 0.62
N LEU A 412 13.36 -12.02 0.13
CA LEU A 412 13.42 -10.79 -0.65
C LEU A 412 13.96 -9.61 0.18
N LEU A 413 13.59 -9.52 1.45
CA LEU A 413 14.14 -8.52 2.38
C LEU A 413 15.67 -8.61 2.46
N PHE A 414 16.22 -9.80 2.63
CA PHE A 414 17.67 -9.98 2.68
C PHE A 414 18.37 -9.71 1.34
N ILE A 415 17.77 -10.11 0.23
CA ILE A 415 18.32 -9.82 -1.11
C ILE A 415 18.42 -8.31 -1.34
N GLY A 416 17.33 -7.57 -1.13
CA GLY A 416 17.33 -6.12 -1.35
C GLY A 416 18.22 -5.37 -0.37
N THR A 417 18.24 -5.75 0.90
CA THR A 417 19.18 -5.23 1.89
C THR A 417 20.63 -5.47 1.42
N GLY A 418 20.96 -6.68 0.95
CA GLY A 418 22.28 -7.02 0.43
C GLY A 418 22.73 -6.15 -0.75
N ILE A 419 21.80 -5.82 -1.67
CA ILE A 419 22.10 -4.91 -2.79
C ILE A 419 22.40 -3.49 -2.27
N ILE A 420 21.65 -2.98 -1.31
CA ILE A 420 21.89 -1.64 -0.73
C ILE A 420 23.22 -1.63 0.05
N VAL A 421 23.54 -2.67 0.83
CA VAL A 421 24.83 -2.80 1.51
C VAL A 421 25.98 -2.84 0.50
N ALA A 422 25.83 -3.55 -0.61
CA ALA A 422 26.84 -3.60 -1.68
C ALA A 422 27.08 -2.22 -2.35
N ASN A 423 26.15 -1.27 -2.21
CA ASN A 423 26.30 0.12 -2.63
C ASN A 423 26.96 1.03 -1.56
N GLY A 424 27.49 0.46 -0.45
CA GLY A 424 28.30 1.17 0.53
C GLY A 424 27.56 1.66 1.76
N TYR A 425 26.29 1.32 1.96
CA TYR A 425 25.51 1.68 3.15
C TYR A 425 25.71 0.71 4.30
N SER A 426 25.51 1.16 5.54
CA SER A 426 25.57 0.29 6.72
C SER A 426 24.46 -0.78 6.68
N LEU A 427 24.70 -1.93 7.30
CA LEU A 427 23.69 -2.99 7.35
C LEU A 427 22.41 -2.54 8.06
N GLN A 428 22.52 -1.73 9.12
CA GLN A 428 21.38 -1.24 9.88
C GLN A 428 20.52 -0.31 9.02
N ASP A 429 21.16 0.65 8.34
CA ASP A 429 20.45 1.64 7.51
C ASP A 429 19.85 0.98 6.27
N ALA A 430 20.58 0.08 5.62
CA ALA A 430 20.11 -0.69 4.47
C ALA A 430 18.92 -1.57 4.82
N LEU A 431 18.95 -2.23 5.99
CA LEU A 431 17.85 -3.07 6.46
C LEU A 431 16.61 -2.21 6.78
N PHE A 432 16.79 -1.04 7.41
CA PHE A 432 15.70 -0.12 7.70
C PHE A 432 15.05 0.38 6.41
N GLU A 433 15.85 0.87 5.47
CA GLU A 433 15.37 1.44 4.21
C GLU A 433 14.66 0.41 3.36
N PHE A 434 15.25 -0.79 3.21
CA PHE A 434 14.61 -1.82 2.41
C PHE A 434 13.41 -2.47 3.10
N ALA A 435 13.40 -2.57 4.44
CA ALA A 435 12.20 -2.97 5.19
C ALA A 435 11.07 -1.96 5.02
N SER A 436 11.40 -0.66 4.98
CA SER A 436 10.45 0.40 4.67
C SER A 436 9.91 0.30 3.24
N SER A 437 10.78 0.03 2.27
CA SER A 437 10.42 -0.12 0.85
C SER A 437 9.52 -1.34 0.62
N ILE A 438 9.94 -2.55 1.01
CA ILE A 438 9.16 -3.78 0.80
C ILE A 438 7.93 -3.83 1.70
N GLY A 439 7.97 -3.19 2.88
CA GLY A 439 6.82 -3.00 3.77
C GLY A 439 5.83 -1.96 3.27
N THR A 440 6.18 -1.21 2.22
CA THR A 440 5.46 -0.02 1.72
C THR A 440 5.14 0.97 2.84
N VAL A 441 6.17 1.35 3.62
CA VAL A 441 6.03 2.16 4.83
C VAL A 441 6.34 3.63 4.60
N GLY A 442 7.48 3.94 3.93
CA GLY A 442 7.87 5.32 3.62
C GLY A 442 8.77 6.02 4.62
N LEU A 443 9.15 5.36 5.71
CA LEU A 443 10.15 5.89 6.64
C LEU A 443 11.55 5.72 6.04
N SER A 444 12.40 6.74 6.16
CA SER A 444 13.76 6.73 5.64
C SER A 444 14.76 7.20 6.69
N VAL A 445 15.94 6.60 6.67
CA VAL A 445 17.12 7.06 7.41
C VAL A 445 18.01 7.97 6.54
N GLY A 446 17.53 8.35 5.34
CA GLY A 446 18.21 9.28 4.45
C GLY A 446 18.96 8.61 3.27
N ILE A 447 18.82 7.30 3.06
CA ILE A 447 19.33 6.61 1.87
C ILE A 447 18.54 7.04 0.64
N THR A 448 17.21 6.98 0.72
CA THR A 448 16.32 7.54 -0.32
C THR A 448 16.43 9.06 -0.33
N SER A 449 16.98 9.60 -1.40
CA SER A 449 17.20 11.05 -1.56
C SER A 449 17.28 11.40 -3.04
N PRO A 450 17.19 12.69 -3.42
CA PRO A 450 17.40 13.14 -4.79
C PRO A 450 18.76 12.73 -5.38
N THR A 451 19.76 12.47 -4.53
CA THR A 451 21.11 12.06 -4.90
C THR A 451 21.37 10.56 -4.80
N ALA A 452 20.37 9.77 -4.44
CA ALA A 452 20.48 8.31 -4.32
C ALA A 452 20.90 7.67 -5.65
N SER A 453 21.72 6.61 -5.58
CA SER A 453 22.17 5.91 -6.78
C SER A 453 20.98 5.25 -7.51
N PRO A 454 21.00 5.19 -8.83
CA PRO A 454 19.93 4.50 -9.59
C PRO A 454 19.74 3.04 -9.17
N ILE A 455 20.79 2.34 -8.77
CA ILE A 455 20.73 0.95 -8.32
C ILE A 455 19.89 0.84 -7.05
N VAL A 456 20.09 1.75 -6.09
CA VAL A 456 19.31 1.79 -4.86
C VAL A 456 17.85 2.08 -5.18
N LEU A 457 17.55 3.12 -5.97
CA LEU A 457 16.18 3.47 -6.35
C LEU A 457 15.45 2.33 -7.07
N TRP A 458 16.11 1.63 -8.00
CA TRP A 458 15.52 0.47 -8.66
C TRP A 458 15.30 -0.71 -7.71
N THR A 459 16.21 -0.94 -6.76
CA THR A 459 16.04 -1.96 -5.73
C THR A 459 14.80 -1.69 -4.88
N GLU A 460 14.61 -0.43 -4.48
CA GLU A 460 13.44 0.00 -3.72
C GLU A 460 12.15 -0.04 -4.56
N ILE A 461 12.19 0.32 -5.85
CA ILE A 461 11.06 0.17 -6.78
C ILE A 461 10.57 -1.28 -6.80
N PHE A 462 11.47 -2.24 -6.94
CA PHE A 462 11.11 -3.65 -6.88
C PHE A 462 10.55 -4.04 -5.50
N GLY A 463 11.18 -3.58 -4.41
CA GLY A 463 10.68 -3.76 -3.06
C GLY A 463 9.24 -3.30 -2.90
N MET A 464 8.94 -2.06 -3.30
CA MET A 464 7.60 -1.46 -3.25
C MET A 464 6.56 -2.24 -4.06
N LEU A 465 6.91 -2.66 -5.28
CA LEU A 465 6.02 -3.45 -6.13
C LEU A 465 5.74 -4.84 -5.54
N PHE A 466 6.76 -5.54 -5.03
CA PHE A 466 6.60 -6.83 -4.37
C PHE A 466 5.77 -6.73 -3.08
N GLY A 467 5.96 -5.68 -2.32
CA GLY A 467 5.21 -5.42 -1.10
C GLY A 467 3.74 -5.14 -1.35
N ARG A 468 3.43 -4.33 -2.37
CA ARG A 468 2.06 -3.90 -2.67
C ARG A 468 1.21 -4.96 -3.38
N LEU A 469 1.77 -5.58 -4.44
CA LEU A 469 1.04 -6.54 -5.28
C LEU A 469 0.99 -7.93 -4.68
N GLU A 470 1.57 -8.12 -3.52
CA GLU A 470 1.88 -9.42 -2.94
C GLU A 470 2.79 -10.28 -3.86
N VAL A 471 3.79 -10.90 -3.27
CA VAL A 471 4.86 -11.61 -4.01
C VAL A 471 4.31 -12.69 -4.93
N TYR A 472 3.28 -13.43 -4.50
CA TYR A 472 2.67 -14.52 -5.29
C TYR A 472 2.06 -14.04 -6.59
N VAL A 473 1.42 -12.86 -6.61
CA VAL A 473 0.76 -12.31 -7.81
C VAL A 473 1.79 -12.07 -8.90
N ILE A 474 2.93 -11.48 -8.52
CA ILE A 474 4.02 -11.20 -9.48
C ILE A 474 4.62 -12.50 -10.01
N PHE A 475 4.94 -13.48 -9.14
CA PHE A 475 5.50 -14.76 -9.57
C PHE A 475 4.53 -15.54 -10.46
N ILE A 476 3.24 -15.60 -10.14
CA ILE A 476 2.24 -16.28 -10.98
C ILE A 476 2.16 -15.60 -12.35
N ALA A 477 2.15 -14.26 -12.41
CA ALA A 477 2.14 -13.52 -13.68
C ALA A 477 3.37 -13.86 -14.54
N VAL A 478 4.56 -13.83 -13.94
CA VAL A 478 5.83 -14.14 -14.62
C VAL A 478 5.82 -15.59 -15.13
N ILE A 479 5.50 -16.57 -14.28
CA ILE A 479 5.43 -17.98 -14.67
C ILE A 479 4.41 -18.20 -15.80
N LYS A 480 3.26 -17.52 -15.73
CA LYS A 480 2.23 -17.62 -16.77
C LYS A 480 2.71 -17.06 -18.11
N ILE A 481 3.37 -15.91 -18.09
CA ILE A 481 3.97 -15.31 -19.29
C ILE A 481 5.00 -16.26 -19.90
N PHE A 482 5.91 -16.82 -19.11
CA PHE A 482 6.91 -17.78 -19.60
C PHE A 482 6.27 -19.04 -20.20
N LYS A 483 5.23 -19.58 -19.56
CA LYS A 483 4.49 -20.75 -20.08
C LYS A 483 3.82 -20.43 -21.42
N ASP A 484 3.19 -19.26 -21.56
CA ASP A 484 2.51 -18.86 -22.78
C ASP A 484 3.50 -18.61 -23.93
N VAL A 485 4.64 -17.95 -23.66
CA VAL A 485 5.75 -17.77 -24.63
C VAL A 485 6.32 -19.13 -25.06
N LYS A 486 6.62 -20.04 -24.13
CA LYS A 486 7.13 -21.39 -24.44
C LYS A 486 6.12 -22.22 -25.26
N ARG A 487 4.83 -22.00 -25.04
CA ARG A 487 3.78 -22.66 -25.82
C ARG A 487 3.70 -22.12 -27.26
N LEU A 488 3.93 -20.81 -27.43
CA LEU A 488 4.00 -20.16 -28.74
C LEU A 488 5.24 -20.58 -29.53
N SER A 489 6.39 -20.80 -28.87
CA SER A 489 7.64 -21.23 -29.53
C SER A 489 7.64 -22.71 -29.94
N ARG A 490 6.68 -23.54 -29.47
CA ARG A 490 6.54 -24.96 -29.80
C ARG A 490 5.51 -25.21 -30.92
N ILE A 491 4.90 -24.15 -31.43
CA ILE A 491 3.93 -24.15 -32.54
C ILE A 491 4.53 -23.47 -33.78
#